data_2ffe1679c352700212c6b0a79f204099
#
_entry.id   2ffe1679c352700212c6b0a79f204099
#
_cell.length_a   1.000
_cell.length_b   1.000
_cell.length_c   1.000
_cell.angle_alpha   90.00
_cell.angle_beta   90.00
_cell.angle_gamma   90.00
#
_symmetry.space_group_name_H-M   'P 1'
#
loop_
_entity.id
_entity.type
_entity.pdbx_description
1 polymer ?
#
loop_
_entity_poly.entity_id
_entity_poly.type
_entity_poly.pdbx_seq_one_letter_code
_entity_poly.pdbx_strand_id
1 'polypeptide(L)'
;MNFSNTIDLHTHSIFSFDGNDSCEKLCQSAIEKGVRVLAITDHCDIDGADIDADALCSSQIKELSFLQEKYKNSLCLLKGLEIGQGIYRKELTQRILKDYSYDFILGSLHNLENMEDFYFLDYSKFDVYKLLMQYFEGLFELSEWDVSFDSLAHLTYPLRYIVAREKIDVDMSRFSEIIDAIFENLVKNKKALEINTSGLFMELSDTLPNISLVKRFKEIGGEYVTIGSDSHYADRICQGIDKGIEVAFNAGFRNITIFKNRQPMLIPIE
;
A
#
# COMPACT_ATOMS: atom_id res chain seq x y z
N MET A 1 22.42 4.71 11.36
CA MET A 1 21.29 5.67 11.30
C MET A 1 20.46 5.43 12.53
N ASN A 2 20.03 6.48 13.22
CA ASN A 2 19.20 6.33 14.41
C ASN A 2 17.75 6.46 13.94
N PHE A 3 17.05 5.34 13.72
CA PHE A 3 15.66 5.30 13.24
C PHE A 3 14.69 5.64 14.39
N SER A 4 14.85 6.83 14.97
CA SER A 4 14.01 7.28 16.10
C SER A 4 12.54 7.55 15.73
N ASN A 5 12.18 7.40 14.43
CA ASN A 5 10.84 7.68 13.90
C ASN A 5 10.30 6.44 13.18
N THR A 6 9.94 5.42 13.90
CA THR A 6 9.32 4.24 13.29
C THR A 6 7.91 4.56 12.82
N ILE A 7 7.67 4.37 11.53
CA ILE A 7 6.41 4.69 10.83
C ILE A 7 5.99 3.44 10.08
N ASP A 8 4.74 3.00 10.23
CA ASP A 8 4.17 1.91 9.43
C ASP A 8 2.82 2.36 8.88
N LEU A 9 2.74 2.47 7.56
CA LEU A 9 1.58 3.04 6.89
C LEU A 9 0.72 2.01 6.15
N HIS A 10 0.99 0.70 6.34
CA HIS A 10 0.22 -0.35 5.72
C HIS A 10 0.09 -1.54 6.67
N THR A 11 -1.04 -1.63 7.34
CA THR A 11 -1.34 -2.71 8.29
C THR A 11 -2.82 -3.08 8.26
N HIS A 12 -3.12 -4.34 8.53
CA HIS A 12 -4.47 -4.91 8.44
C HIS A 12 -4.95 -5.45 9.78
N SER A 13 -6.20 -5.14 10.09
CA SER A 13 -6.90 -5.64 11.27
C SER A 13 -7.95 -6.68 10.88
N ILE A 14 -8.75 -7.12 11.86
CA ILE A 14 -9.89 -8.03 11.63
C ILE A 14 -10.99 -7.45 10.73
N PHE A 15 -10.90 -6.19 10.29
CA PHE A 15 -11.78 -5.64 9.26
C PHE A 15 -11.37 -6.09 7.86
N SER A 16 -10.11 -6.50 7.66
CA SER A 16 -9.66 -7.21 6.47
C SER A 16 -10.03 -8.69 6.56
N PHE A 17 -10.42 -9.30 5.44
CA PHE A 17 -10.83 -10.72 5.40
C PHE A 17 -9.73 -11.70 5.85
N ASP A 18 -8.49 -11.29 5.78
CA ASP A 18 -7.28 -12.04 6.13
C ASP A 18 -6.52 -11.44 7.33
N GLY A 19 -7.02 -10.36 7.91
CA GLY A 19 -6.46 -9.76 9.11
C GLY A 19 -6.75 -10.60 10.38
N ASN A 20 -5.80 -10.68 11.29
CA ASN A 20 -5.85 -11.62 12.40
C ASN A 20 -6.05 -10.97 13.77
N ASP A 21 -5.77 -9.68 13.90
CA ASP A 21 -5.77 -8.98 15.18
C ASP A 21 -6.68 -7.75 15.14
N SER A 22 -7.27 -7.40 16.30
CA SER A 22 -8.10 -6.19 16.40
C SER A 22 -7.29 -4.91 16.21
N CYS A 23 -7.92 -3.83 15.75
CA CYS A 23 -7.29 -2.51 15.66
C CYS A 23 -6.62 -2.10 16.98
N GLU A 24 -7.26 -2.40 18.11
CA GLU A 24 -6.70 -2.10 19.43
C GLU A 24 -5.41 -2.87 19.71
N LYS A 25 -5.35 -4.16 19.36
CA LYS A 25 -4.14 -4.97 19.55
C LYS A 25 -3.00 -4.48 18.64
N LEU A 26 -3.29 -4.04 17.41
CA LEU A 26 -2.32 -3.39 16.54
C LEU A 26 -1.77 -2.10 17.19
N CYS A 27 -2.64 -1.23 17.74
CA CYS A 27 -2.21 -0.02 18.43
C CYS A 27 -1.32 -0.33 19.65
N GLN A 28 -1.67 -1.32 20.45
CA GLN A 28 -0.89 -1.73 21.64
C GLN A 28 0.50 -2.24 21.21
N SER A 29 0.55 -3.13 20.23
CA SER A 29 1.83 -3.63 19.69
C SER A 29 2.69 -2.50 19.12
N ALA A 30 2.07 -1.55 18.39
CA ALA A 30 2.78 -0.39 17.88
C ALA A 30 3.41 0.46 19.00
N ILE A 31 2.65 0.72 20.06
CA ILE A 31 3.14 1.48 21.22
C ILE A 31 4.30 0.73 21.91
N GLU A 32 4.15 -0.58 22.16
CA GLU A 32 5.19 -1.41 22.76
C GLU A 32 6.50 -1.43 21.94
N LYS A 33 6.39 -1.37 20.61
CA LYS A 33 7.52 -1.31 19.68
C LYS A 33 8.08 0.11 19.47
N GLY A 34 7.47 1.13 20.09
CA GLY A 34 7.90 2.53 19.96
C GLY A 34 7.56 3.15 18.62
N VAL A 35 6.54 2.65 17.93
CA VAL A 35 6.04 3.22 16.67
C VAL A 35 5.42 4.57 16.94
N ARG A 36 5.77 5.58 16.15
CA ARG A 36 5.24 6.95 16.28
C ARG A 36 4.01 7.19 15.43
N VAL A 37 3.97 6.61 14.23
CA VAL A 37 2.86 6.75 13.29
C VAL A 37 2.47 5.37 12.78
N LEU A 38 1.22 5.00 12.98
CA LEU A 38 0.61 3.78 12.46
C LEU A 38 -0.60 4.15 11.62
N ALA A 39 -0.70 3.62 10.40
CA ALA A 39 -1.95 3.60 9.65
C ALA A 39 -2.52 2.17 9.66
N ILE A 40 -3.78 2.02 10.00
CA ILE A 40 -4.54 0.78 9.80
C ILE A 40 -5.33 0.98 8.51
N THR A 41 -5.00 0.17 7.50
CA THR A 41 -5.42 0.33 6.10
C THR A 41 -6.11 -0.93 5.62
N ASP A 42 -7.16 -1.34 6.34
CA ASP A 42 -7.88 -2.57 6.01
C ASP A 42 -8.37 -2.60 4.56
N HIS A 43 -8.45 -3.78 4.00
CA HIS A 43 -8.92 -4.02 2.64
C HIS A 43 -10.36 -3.56 2.43
N CYS A 44 -10.57 -2.84 1.35
CA CYS A 44 -11.87 -2.56 0.77
C CYS A 44 -11.79 -2.86 -0.74
N ASP A 45 -11.83 -4.14 -1.08
CA ASP A 45 -11.71 -4.63 -2.45
C ASP A 45 -13.04 -4.49 -3.17
N ILE A 46 -13.10 -3.56 -4.14
CA ILE A 46 -14.35 -3.14 -4.79
C ILE A 46 -14.50 -3.80 -6.17
N ASP A 47 -14.45 -5.11 -6.23
CA ASP A 47 -14.63 -5.85 -7.48
C ASP A 47 -15.77 -6.88 -7.43
N GLY A 48 -16.11 -7.35 -6.25
CA GLY A 48 -17.11 -8.39 -6.02
C GLY A 48 -18.50 -7.87 -5.67
N ALA A 49 -19.50 -8.73 -5.86
CA ALA A 49 -20.89 -8.45 -5.50
C ALA A 49 -21.15 -8.55 -3.98
N ASP A 50 -20.22 -9.14 -3.21
CA ASP A 50 -20.48 -9.64 -1.87
C ASP A 50 -19.89 -8.76 -0.74
N ILE A 51 -19.19 -7.67 -1.07
CA ILE A 51 -18.65 -6.76 -0.06
C ILE A 51 -19.66 -5.66 0.25
N ASP A 52 -20.14 -5.63 1.49
CA ASP A 52 -20.82 -4.46 2.04
C ASP A 52 -19.76 -3.43 2.47
N ALA A 53 -19.23 -2.70 1.48
CA ALA A 53 -18.20 -1.68 1.70
C ALA A 53 -18.67 -0.58 2.67
N ASP A 54 -19.96 -0.27 2.72
CA ASP A 54 -20.52 0.71 3.64
C ASP A 54 -20.48 0.19 5.09
N ALA A 55 -20.87 -1.06 5.33
CA ALA A 55 -20.82 -1.65 6.67
C ALA A 55 -19.40 -1.77 7.17
N LEU A 56 -18.46 -2.19 6.30
CA LEU A 56 -17.03 -2.27 6.61
C LEU A 56 -16.48 -0.89 6.98
N CYS A 57 -16.57 0.09 6.09
CA CYS A 57 -16.01 1.43 6.30
C CYS A 57 -16.64 2.14 7.49
N SER A 58 -17.95 2.02 7.69
CA SER A 58 -18.66 2.60 8.84
C SER A 58 -18.16 2.03 10.18
N SER A 59 -17.98 0.71 10.24
CA SER A 59 -17.53 0.02 11.45
C SER A 59 -16.06 0.32 11.75
N GLN A 60 -15.19 0.24 10.75
CA GLN A 60 -13.76 0.52 10.86
C GLN A 60 -13.51 1.98 11.29
N ILE A 61 -14.11 2.96 10.62
CA ILE A 61 -13.95 4.39 10.94
C ILE A 61 -14.38 4.70 12.38
N LYS A 62 -15.47 4.09 12.84
CA LYS A 62 -15.95 4.27 14.21
C LYS A 62 -14.92 3.76 15.22
N GLU A 63 -14.37 2.57 15.02
CA GLU A 63 -13.35 1.99 15.89
C GLU A 63 -12.05 2.81 15.83
N LEU A 64 -11.56 3.12 14.64
CA LEU A 64 -10.34 3.91 14.49
C LEU A 64 -10.46 5.31 15.09
N SER A 65 -11.61 5.96 14.99
CA SER A 65 -11.84 7.27 15.60
C SER A 65 -11.82 7.20 17.13
N PHE A 66 -12.37 6.14 17.70
CA PHE A 66 -12.30 5.88 19.16
C PHE A 66 -10.85 5.64 19.59
N LEU A 67 -10.08 4.82 18.85
CA LEU A 67 -8.70 4.50 19.18
C LEU A 67 -7.75 5.69 18.96
N GLN A 68 -8.01 6.53 17.96
CA GLN A 68 -7.27 7.79 17.79
C GLN A 68 -7.35 8.66 19.05
N GLU A 69 -8.54 8.84 19.60
CA GLU A 69 -8.71 9.63 20.82
C GLU A 69 -8.09 8.92 22.04
N LYS A 70 -8.28 7.60 22.15
CA LYS A 70 -7.73 6.80 23.25
C LYS A 70 -6.21 6.86 23.33
N TYR A 71 -5.53 6.78 22.21
CA TYR A 71 -4.05 6.69 22.15
C TYR A 71 -3.36 7.97 21.72
N LYS A 72 -4.06 9.10 21.60
CA LYS A 72 -3.56 10.38 21.06
C LYS A 72 -2.25 10.91 21.68
N ASN A 73 -1.93 10.51 22.91
CA ASN A 73 -0.72 10.92 23.62
C ASN A 73 0.45 9.93 23.44
N SER A 74 0.20 8.74 22.87
CA SER A 74 1.18 7.66 22.77
C SER A 74 1.45 7.24 21.33
N LEU A 75 0.48 7.43 20.43
CA LEU A 75 0.54 6.96 19.05
C LEU A 75 -0.18 7.95 18.14
N CYS A 76 0.45 8.32 17.03
CA CYS A 76 -0.25 8.97 15.93
C CYS A 76 -0.90 7.89 15.08
N LEU A 77 -2.14 7.51 15.44
CA LEU A 77 -2.93 6.57 14.65
C LEU A 77 -3.56 7.33 13.47
N LEU A 78 -3.39 6.84 12.26
CA LEU A 78 -4.04 7.33 11.05
C LEU A 78 -5.18 6.38 10.67
N LYS A 79 -6.34 6.93 10.37
CA LYS A 79 -7.46 6.19 9.80
C LYS A 79 -7.16 5.96 8.32
N GLY A 80 -6.73 4.74 8.01
CA GLY A 80 -6.37 4.35 6.66
C GLY A 80 -7.39 3.41 6.02
N LEU A 81 -7.30 3.28 4.71
CA LEU A 81 -8.04 2.30 3.93
C LEU A 81 -7.17 1.87 2.75
N GLU A 82 -7.13 0.58 2.46
CA GLU A 82 -6.61 0.10 1.19
C GLU A 82 -7.78 -0.20 0.25
N ILE A 83 -7.93 0.64 -0.78
CA ILE A 83 -8.93 0.41 -1.83
C ILE A 83 -8.31 -0.44 -2.92
N GLY A 84 -8.72 -1.69 -2.95
CA GLY A 84 -8.40 -2.63 -4.02
C GLY A 84 -9.40 -2.53 -5.17
N GLN A 85 -8.90 -2.62 -6.40
CA GLN A 85 -9.69 -2.71 -7.62
C GLN A 85 -10.70 -1.56 -7.84
N GLY A 86 -10.48 -0.42 -7.20
CA GLY A 86 -11.39 0.72 -7.24
C GLY A 86 -11.72 1.24 -8.63
N ILE A 87 -10.84 1.00 -9.61
CA ILE A 87 -11.04 1.38 -11.03
C ILE A 87 -12.20 0.65 -11.68
N TYR A 88 -12.55 -0.56 -11.22
CA TYR A 88 -13.66 -1.35 -11.80
C TYR A 88 -15.05 -0.88 -11.35
N ARG A 89 -15.11 -0.11 -10.24
CA ARG A 89 -16.35 0.40 -9.65
C ARG A 89 -16.18 1.87 -9.22
N LYS A 90 -15.75 2.74 -10.12
CA LYS A 90 -15.37 4.15 -9.83
C LYS A 90 -16.43 4.94 -9.06
N GLU A 91 -17.71 4.78 -9.38
CA GLU A 91 -18.79 5.48 -8.68
C GLU A 91 -18.92 5.06 -7.22
N LEU A 92 -18.82 3.76 -6.95
CA LEU A 92 -18.85 3.23 -5.59
C LEU A 92 -17.62 3.71 -4.80
N THR A 93 -16.42 3.63 -5.40
CA THR A 93 -15.19 4.12 -4.79
C THR A 93 -15.29 5.61 -4.44
N GLN A 94 -15.76 6.45 -5.36
CA GLN A 94 -15.93 7.88 -5.10
C GLN A 94 -16.92 8.15 -3.96
N ARG A 95 -18.02 7.39 -3.90
CA ARG A 95 -18.99 7.48 -2.81
C ARG A 95 -18.36 7.14 -1.47
N ILE A 96 -17.66 6.01 -1.36
CA ILE A 96 -16.94 5.59 -0.13
C ILE A 96 -15.96 6.68 0.32
N LEU A 97 -15.13 7.18 -0.59
CA LEU A 97 -14.14 8.22 -0.28
C LEU A 97 -14.77 9.57 0.12
N LYS A 98 -15.99 9.86 -0.32
CA LYS A 98 -16.73 11.06 0.04
C LYS A 98 -17.44 10.92 1.38
N ASP A 99 -18.02 9.74 1.64
CA ASP A 99 -18.93 9.54 2.78
C ASP A 99 -18.14 9.21 4.07
N TYR A 100 -16.91 8.69 3.95
CA TYR A 100 -16.05 8.32 5.07
C TYR A 100 -14.77 9.15 5.12
N SER A 101 -14.47 9.72 6.31
CA SER A 101 -13.32 10.62 6.51
C SER A 101 -12.06 9.85 6.91
N TYR A 102 -11.31 9.40 5.93
CA TYR A 102 -9.98 8.79 6.11
C TYR A 102 -8.87 9.83 6.13
N ASP A 103 -7.79 9.52 6.86
CA ASP A 103 -6.54 10.29 6.86
C ASP A 103 -5.67 9.92 5.66
N PHE A 104 -5.67 8.63 5.28
CA PHE A 104 -4.78 8.04 4.30
C PHE A 104 -5.47 6.94 3.49
N ILE A 105 -5.29 6.94 2.18
CA ILE A 105 -5.82 5.92 1.26
C ILE A 105 -4.68 5.33 0.45
N LEU A 106 -4.52 4.02 0.53
CA LEU A 106 -3.75 3.22 -0.43
C LEU A 106 -4.64 2.85 -1.61
N GLY A 107 -4.08 2.94 -2.81
CA GLY A 107 -4.70 2.40 -4.02
C GLY A 107 -3.96 1.15 -4.45
N SER A 108 -4.66 0.05 -4.63
CA SER A 108 -4.09 -1.25 -4.98
C SER A 108 -4.86 -1.97 -6.08
N LEU A 109 -4.21 -2.98 -6.64
CA LEU A 109 -4.79 -3.90 -7.59
C LEU A 109 -4.33 -5.32 -7.23
N HIS A 110 -5.23 -6.13 -6.67
CA HIS A 110 -4.94 -7.49 -6.25
C HIS A 110 -5.35 -8.54 -7.28
N ASN A 111 -6.27 -8.17 -8.18
CA ASN A 111 -6.73 -8.99 -9.30
C ASN A 111 -7.06 -8.11 -10.51
N LEU A 112 -7.18 -8.73 -11.66
CA LEU A 112 -7.76 -8.12 -12.85
C LEU A 112 -9.28 -8.30 -12.85
N GLU A 113 -9.98 -7.49 -13.63
CA GLU A 113 -11.44 -7.54 -13.72
C GLU A 113 -11.93 -8.94 -14.08
N ASN A 114 -12.87 -9.47 -13.30
CA ASN A 114 -13.42 -10.83 -13.44
C ASN A 114 -12.39 -11.95 -13.27
N MET A 115 -11.28 -11.73 -12.59
CA MET A 115 -10.30 -12.76 -12.25
C MET A 115 -10.19 -12.89 -10.72
N GLU A 116 -9.72 -14.06 -10.29
CA GLU A 116 -9.31 -14.26 -8.90
C GLU A 116 -8.05 -13.43 -8.59
N ASP A 117 -7.83 -13.15 -7.28
CA ASP A 117 -6.60 -12.54 -6.82
C ASP A 117 -5.36 -13.29 -7.35
N PHE A 118 -4.31 -12.55 -7.67
CA PHE A 118 -3.02 -13.09 -8.11
C PHE A 118 -2.47 -14.16 -7.17
N TYR A 119 -2.84 -14.14 -5.89
CA TYR A 119 -2.50 -15.19 -4.93
C TYR A 119 -3.05 -16.56 -5.32
N PHE A 120 -4.28 -16.62 -5.85
CA PHE A 120 -4.97 -17.87 -6.17
C PHE A 120 -4.72 -18.38 -7.58
N LEU A 121 -4.07 -17.61 -8.45
CA LEU A 121 -3.89 -17.98 -9.85
C LEU A 121 -2.99 -19.22 -10.03
N ASP A 122 -3.41 -20.08 -10.95
CA ASP A 122 -2.58 -21.15 -11.53
C ASP A 122 -1.82 -20.58 -12.74
N TYR A 123 -0.61 -20.12 -12.50
CA TYR A 123 0.22 -19.43 -13.51
C TYR A 123 0.58 -20.30 -14.71
N SER A 124 0.45 -21.64 -14.62
CA SER A 124 0.66 -22.53 -15.77
C SER A 124 -0.35 -22.32 -16.90
N LYS A 125 -1.47 -21.65 -16.60
CA LYS A 125 -2.55 -21.35 -17.56
C LYS A 125 -2.41 -20.00 -18.26
N PHE A 126 -1.41 -19.20 -17.88
CA PHE A 126 -1.27 -17.83 -18.35
C PHE A 126 0.06 -17.58 -19.06
N ASP A 127 0.03 -16.69 -20.06
CA ASP A 127 1.22 -16.01 -20.50
C ASP A 127 1.54 -14.90 -19.46
N VAL A 128 2.57 -15.14 -18.67
CA VAL A 128 2.95 -14.26 -17.55
C VAL A 128 3.25 -12.82 -18.00
N TYR A 129 3.83 -12.63 -19.19
CA TYR A 129 4.11 -11.29 -19.69
C TYR A 129 2.84 -10.55 -20.12
N LYS A 130 1.88 -11.25 -20.71
CA LYS A 130 0.57 -10.64 -21.00
C LYS A 130 -0.20 -10.32 -19.74
N LEU A 131 -0.19 -11.22 -18.76
CA LEU A 131 -0.84 -11.01 -17.46
C LEU A 131 -0.26 -9.79 -16.74
N LEU A 132 1.08 -9.67 -16.69
CA LEU A 132 1.74 -8.51 -16.08
C LEU A 132 1.50 -7.22 -16.87
N MET A 133 1.42 -7.28 -18.21
CA MET A 133 1.08 -6.09 -19.00
C MET A 133 -0.33 -5.60 -18.64
N GLN A 134 -1.32 -6.48 -18.57
CA GLN A 134 -2.68 -6.13 -18.15
C GLN A 134 -2.72 -5.56 -16.71
N TYR A 135 -1.92 -6.12 -15.81
CA TYR A 135 -1.78 -5.59 -14.47
C TYR A 135 -1.25 -4.14 -14.46
N PHE A 136 -0.17 -3.87 -15.20
CA PHE A 136 0.38 -2.51 -15.30
C PHE A 136 -0.53 -1.55 -16.07
N GLU A 137 -1.30 -2.03 -17.07
CA GLU A 137 -2.36 -1.24 -17.71
C GLU A 137 -3.45 -0.84 -16.70
N GLY A 138 -3.86 -1.75 -15.82
CA GLY A 138 -4.78 -1.44 -14.71
C GLY A 138 -4.21 -0.44 -13.71
N LEU A 139 -2.93 -0.56 -13.34
CA LEU A 139 -2.26 0.43 -12.50
C LEU A 139 -2.08 1.79 -13.20
N PHE A 140 -1.84 1.79 -14.50
CA PHE A 140 -1.80 3.03 -15.28
C PHE A 140 -3.15 3.73 -15.22
N GLU A 141 -4.27 3.03 -15.47
CA GLU A 141 -5.61 3.59 -15.34
C GLU A 141 -5.89 4.10 -13.91
N LEU A 142 -5.47 3.34 -12.88
CA LEU A 142 -5.60 3.76 -11.49
C LEU A 142 -4.80 5.05 -11.23
N SER A 143 -3.58 5.18 -11.78
CA SER A 143 -2.71 6.33 -11.58
C SER A 143 -3.20 7.61 -12.26
N GLU A 144 -3.96 7.49 -13.36
CA GLU A 144 -4.60 8.63 -14.03
C GLU A 144 -5.73 9.23 -13.19
N TRP A 145 -6.29 8.46 -12.28
CA TRP A 145 -7.43 8.87 -11.49
C TRP A 145 -7.00 9.72 -10.28
N ASP A 146 -7.09 11.04 -10.38
CA ASP A 146 -6.49 12.02 -9.48
C ASP A 146 -7.06 12.08 -8.05
N VAL A 147 -8.30 11.63 -7.84
CA VAL A 147 -9.00 11.79 -6.55
C VAL A 147 -9.10 10.52 -5.71
N SER A 148 -8.65 9.36 -6.21
CA SER A 148 -8.98 8.08 -5.59
C SER A 148 -8.12 7.70 -4.38
N PHE A 149 -6.80 7.92 -4.42
CA PHE A 149 -5.85 7.45 -3.40
C PHE A 149 -4.74 8.47 -3.12
N ASP A 150 -3.92 8.23 -2.10
CA ASP A 150 -2.77 9.06 -1.72
C ASP A 150 -1.44 8.42 -2.07
N SER A 151 -1.33 7.09 -1.94
CA SER A 151 -0.14 6.32 -2.27
C SER A 151 -0.51 5.07 -3.07
N LEU A 152 0.22 4.82 -4.15
CA LEU A 152 0.10 3.58 -4.91
C LEU A 152 0.79 2.46 -4.13
N ALA A 153 0.02 1.45 -3.73
CA ALA A 153 0.48 0.32 -2.95
C ALA A 153 1.31 -0.66 -3.81
N HIS A 154 2.28 -1.30 -3.19
CA HIS A 154 3.03 -2.47 -3.67
C HIS A 154 3.03 -2.67 -5.20
N LEU A 155 3.54 -1.68 -5.96
CA LEU A 155 3.54 -1.59 -7.44
C LEU A 155 3.80 -2.93 -8.16
N THR A 156 4.58 -3.81 -7.57
CA THR A 156 4.98 -5.09 -8.16
C THR A 156 4.35 -6.30 -7.45
N TYR A 157 3.12 -6.13 -6.95
CA TYR A 157 2.37 -7.15 -6.19
C TYR A 157 2.40 -8.56 -6.80
N PRO A 158 2.15 -8.78 -8.11
CA PRO A 158 2.12 -10.14 -8.66
C PRO A 158 3.46 -10.87 -8.61
N LEU A 159 4.59 -10.14 -8.48
CA LEU A 159 5.92 -10.78 -8.42
C LEU A 159 6.11 -11.59 -7.13
N ARG A 160 5.30 -11.34 -6.08
CA ARG A 160 5.24 -12.20 -4.88
C ARG A 160 4.97 -13.66 -5.25
N TYR A 161 4.15 -13.85 -6.28
CA TYR A 161 3.68 -15.19 -6.68
C TYR A 161 4.45 -15.68 -7.90
N ILE A 162 4.56 -14.88 -8.93
CA ILE A 162 5.22 -15.27 -10.19
C ILE A 162 6.70 -15.61 -9.95
N VAL A 163 7.44 -14.71 -9.33
CA VAL A 163 8.89 -14.87 -9.13
C VAL A 163 9.19 -15.65 -7.85
N ALA A 164 8.58 -15.27 -6.73
CA ALA A 164 8.94 -15.87 -5.46
C ALA A 164 8.36 -17.28 -5.28
N ARG A 165 7.07 -17.48 -5.56
CA ARG A 165 6.40 -18.78 -5.38
C ARG A 165 6.63 -19.72 -6.54
N GLU A 166 6.33 -19.29 -7.78
CA GLU A 166 6.36 -20.14 -8.96
C GLU A 166 7.75 -20.25 -9.62
N LYS A 167 8.72 -19.42 -9.17
CA LYS A 167 10.10 -19.41 -9.70
C LYS A 167 10.18 -19.09 -11.20
N ILE A 168 9.25 -18.29 -11.69
CA ILE A 168 9.26 -17.82 -13.08
C ILE A 168 10.04 -16.51 -13.15
N ASP A 169 11.14 -16.51 -13.87
CA ASP A 169 11.93 -15.31 -14.10
C ASP A 169 11.16 -14.31 -14.97
N VAL A 170 11.18 -13.04 -14.56
CA VAL A 170 10.53 -11.93 -15.27
C VAL A 170 11.53 -10.85 -15.60
N ASP A 171 11.67 -10.54 -16.88
CA ASP A 171 12.43 -9.38 -17.35
C ASP A 171 11.56 -8.12 -17.22
N MET A 172 11.73 -7.39 -16.12
CA MET A 172 10.99 -6.16 -15.82
C MET A 172 11.26 -5.02 -16.80
N SER A 173 12.36 -5.07 -17.57
CA SER A 173 12.67 -4.03 -18.56
C SER A 173 11.61 -3.94 -19.67
N ARG A 174 10.88 -5.02 -19.91
CA ARG A 174 9.78 -5.07 -20.89
C ARG A 174 8.56 -4.21 -20.51
N PHE A 175 8.48 -3.79 -19.25
CA PHE A 175 7.40 -2.96 -18.72
C PHE A 175 7.86 -1.52 -18.41
N SER A 176 9.10 -1.16 -18.77
CA SER A 176 9.69 0.14 -18.40
C SER A 176 8.86 1.32 -18.88
N GLU A 177 8.34 1.29 -20.12
CA GLU A 177 7.56 2.40 -20.68
C GLU A 177 6.24 2.63 -19.90
N ILE A 178 5.50 1.56 -19.59
CA ILE A 178 4.24 1.69 -18.88
C ILE A 178 4.48 2.03 -17.39
N ILE A 179 5.54 1.52 -16.78
CA ILE A 179 5.91 1.88 -15.40
C ILE A 179 6.32 3.35 -15.33
N ASP A 180 7.09 3.85 -16.29
CA ASP A 180 7.45 5.27 -16.37
C ASP A 180 6.20 6.14 -16.52
N ALA A 181 5.24 5.75 -17.36
CA ALA A 181 3.97 6.46 -17.51
C ALA A 181 3.13 6.47 -16.20
N ILE A 182 3.11 5.35 -15.45
CA ILE A 182 2.50 5.32 -14.11
C ILE A 182 3.19 6.34 -13.19
N PHE A 183 4.51 6.35 -13.16
CA PHE A 183 5.28 7.29 -12.34
C PHE A 183 5.04 8.75 -12.72
N GLU A 184 4.97 9.07 -14.01
CA GLU A 184 4.62 10.40 -14.50
C GLU A 184 3.23 10.84 -14.01
N ASN A 185 2.24 9.94 -14.03
CA ASN A 185 0.91 10.20 -13.50
C ASN A 185 0.93 10.43 -11.98
N LEU A 186 1.68 9.62 -11.20
CA LEU A 186 1.84 9.82 -9.76
C LEU A 186 2.45 11.20 -9.46
N VAL A 187 3.49 11.59 -10.19
CA VAL A 187 4.13 12.91 -10.05
C VAL A 187 3.16 14.04 -10.38
N LYS A 188 2.49 13.95 -11.53
CA LYS A 188 1.50 14.93 -11.98
C LYS A 188 0.37 15.13 -10.97
N ASN A 189 -0.13 14.03 -10.39
CA ASN A 189 -1.27 14.01 -9.48
C ASN A 189 -0.82 14.14 -8.00
N LYS A 190 0.49 14.36 -7.73
CA LYS A 190 1.07 14.49 -6.39
C LYS A 190 0.75 13.31 -5.48
N LYS A 191 0.80 12.11 -6.04
CA LYS A 191 0.63 10.85 -5.32
C LYS A 191 1.97 10.30 -4.86
N ALA A 192 1.95 9.53 -3.79
CA ALA A 192 3.11 8.79 -3.32
C ALA A 192 3.24 7.43 -4.01
N LEU A 193 4.45 6.91 -4.02
CA LEU A 193 4.74 5.51 -4.27
C LEU A 193 5.01 4.82 -2.93
N GLU A 194 4.37 3.70 -2.66
CA GLU A 194 4.68 2.89 -1.51
C GLU A 194 5.97 2.09 -1.72
N ILE A 195 6.78 1.99 -0.67
CA ILE A 195 7.84 1.01 -0.48
C ILE A 195 7.31 -0.03 0.49
N ASN A 196 6.74 -1.10 -0.02
CA ASN A 196 6.16 -2.16 0.77
C ASN A 196 7.24 -3.18 1.16
N THR A 197 7.34 -3.49 2.45
CA THR A 197 8.45 -4.30 2.98
C THR A 197 8.11 -5.77 3.15
N SER A 198 6.85 -6.19 2.89
CA SER A 198 6.43 -7.59 3.07
C SER A 198 7.22 -8.57 2.21
N GLY A 199 7.63 -8.16 1.01
CA GLY A 199 8.41 -8.99 0.10
C GLY A 199 9.79 -9.39 0.63
N LEU A 200 10.34 -8.63 1.59
CA LEU A 200 11.62 -8.97 2.27
C LEU A 200 11.54 -10.28 3.07
N PHE A 201 10.35 -10.67 3.49
CA PHE A 201 10.09 -11.86 4.31
C PHE A 201 9.48 -13.01 3.51
N MET A 202 9.44 -12.84 2.21
CA MET A 202 9.07 -13.85 1.22
C MET A 202 10.33 -14.30 0.46
N GLU A 203 10.23 -15.31 -0.35
CA GLU A 203 11.35 -15.75 -1.19
C GLU A 203 11.77 -14.70 -2.24
N LEU A 204 10.98 -13.65 -2.42
CA LEU A 204 11.34 -12.48 -3.22
C LEU A 204 12.57 -11.76 -2.64
N SER A 205 12.66 -11.70 -1.30
CA SER A 205 13.77 -11.08 -0.56
C SER A 205 14.05 -9.63 -0.98
N ASP A 206 13.04 -8.90 -1.42
CA ASP A 206 13.13 -7.51 -1.87
C ASP A 206 11.87 -6.72 -1.49
N THR A 207 11.92 -5.40 -1.59
CA THR A 207 10.74 -4.54 -1.42
C THR A 207 9.85 -4.53 -2.68
N LEU A 208 8.62 -4.07 -2.52
CA LEU A 208 7.65 -3.92 -3.60
C LEU A 208 7.24 -2.43 -3.74
N PRO A 209 7.82 -1.72 -4.73
CA PRO A 209 8.83 -2.18 -5.67
C PRO A 209 10.25 -2.20 -5.11
N ASN A 210 11.18 -2.78 -5.88
CA ASN A 210 12.60 -2.81 -5.55
C ASN A 210 13.27 -1.43 -5.69
N ILE A 211 14.50 -1.31 -5.16
CA ILE A 211 15.25 -0.04 -5.15
C ILE A 211 15.44 0.56 -6.54
N SER A 212 15.56 -0.23 -7.61
CA SER A 212 15.77 0.28 -8.97
C SER A 212 14.55 1.05 -9.45
N LEU A 213 13.34 0.56 -9.19
CA LEU A 213 12.10 1.24 -9.53
C LEU A 213 11.85 2.46 -8.62
N VAL A 214 12.20 2.39 -7.34
CA VAL A 214 12.12 3.56 -6.43
C VAL A 214 13.07 4.67 -6.88
N LYS A 215 14.28 4.34 -7.33
CA LYS A 215 15.21 5.30 -7.95
C LYS A 215 14.62 5.91 -9.22
N ARG A 216 14.05 5.06 -10.08
CA ARG A 216 13.42 5.54 -11.31
C ARG A 216 12.28 6.50 -11.05
N PHE A 217 11.43 6.21 -10.05
CA PHE A 217 10.38 7.14 -9.62
C PHE A 217 10.97 8.50 -9.18
N LYS A 218 12.08 8.47 -8.42
CA LYS A 218 12.76 9.70 -7.99
C LYS A 218 13.32 10.49 -9.18
N GLU A 219 13.91 9.81 -10.17
CA GLU A 219 14.46 10.42 -11.39
C GLU A 219 13.40 11.13 -12.25
N ILE A 220 12.18 10.54 -12.32
CA ILE A 220 11.03 11.10 -13.06
C ILE A 220 10.46 12.34 -12.33
N GLY A 221 10.83 12.56 -11.07
CA GLY A 221 10.38 13.72 -10.29
C GLY A 221 9.53 13.36 -9.08
N GLY A 222 9.49 12.07 -8.68
CA GLY A 222 8.77 11.63 -7.50
C GLY A 222 9.19 12.40 -6.25
N GLU A 223 8.21 12.97 -5.55
CA GLU A 223 8.42 13.75 -4.34
C GLU A 223 8.05 12.97 -3.08
N TYR A 224 7.02 12.14 -3.15
CA TYR A 224 6.40 11.47 -2.02
C TYR A 224 6.61 9.96 -2.09
N VAL A 225 7.11 9.39 -0.98
CA VAL A 225 7.15 7.93 -0.76
C VAL A 225 6.55 7.60 0.60
N THR A 226 5.77 6.55 0.67
CA THR A 226 5.27 5.94 1.91
C THR A 226 6.02 4.64 2.17
N ILE A 227 5.97 4.14 3.40
CA ILE A 227 6.52 2.82 3.75
C ILE A 227 5.48 2.06 4.54
N GLY A 228 5.25 0.80 4.19
CA GLY A 228 4.33 -0.09 4.87
C GLY A 228 4.88 -1.50 5.02
N SER A 229 4.56 -2.14 6.15
CA SER A 229 4.90 -3.54 6.38
C SER A 229 3.93 -4.52 5.75
N ASP A 230 2.71 -4.07 5.46
CA ASP A 230 1.62 -4.90 4.96
C ASP A 230 1.32 -6.06 5.95
N SER A 231 1.37 -5.70 7.23
CA SER A 231 1.27 -6.67 8.30
C SER A 231 -0.19 -7.00 8.63
N HIS A 232 -0.51 -8.30 8.63
CA HIS A 232 -1.80 -8.86 9.01
C HIS A 232 -1.81 -9.42 10.44
N TYR A 233 -0.72 -9.18 11.20
CA TYR A 233 -0.52 -9.65 12.57
C TYR A 233 0.13 -8.55 13.41
N ALA A 234 -0.36 -8.37 14.64
CA ALA A 234 0.16 -7.36 15.56
C ALA A 234 1.65 -7.54 15.90
N ASP A 235 2.13 -8.77 15.97
CA ASP A 235 3.54 -9.06 16.25
C ASP A 235 4.47 -8.74 15.08
N ARG A 236 3.93 -8.55 13.87
CA ARG A 236 4.69 -8.24 12.63
C ARG A 236 4.67 -6.76 12.25
N ILE A 237 3.97 -5.91 12.98
CA ILE A 237 3.99 -4.45 12.74
C ILE A 237 5.43 -3.95 12.66
N CYS A 238 5.69 -3.09 11.71
CA CYS A 238 7.02 -2.52 11.39
C CYS A 238 8.07 -3.53 10.92
N GLN A 239 7.68 -4.73 10.51
CA GLN A 239 8.61 -5.71 10.01
C GLN A 239 9.28 -5.20 8.72
N GLY A 240 10.61 -4.98 8.75
CA GLY A 240 11.41 -4.51 7.61
C GLY A 240 11.32 -3.02 7.30
N ILE A 241 10.64 -2.21 8.10
CA ILE A 241 10.52 -0.76 7.88
C ILE A 241 11.90 -0.07 7.82
N ASP A 242 12.86 -0.51 8.63
CA ASP A 242 14.24 -0.03 8.58
C ASP A 242 14.87 -0.21 7.19
N LYS A 243 14.62 -1.35 6.55
CA LYS A 243 15.07 -1.63 5.18
C LYS A 243 14.32 -0.80 4.15
N GLY A 244 13.02 -0.60 4.32
CA GLY A 244 12.25 0.32 3.48
C GLY A 244 12.79 1.75 3.54
N ILE A 245 13.17 2.24 4.73
CA ILE A 245 13.84 3.55 4.91
C ILE A 245 15.20 3.58 4.22
N GLU A 246 16.01 2.52 4.33
CA GLU A 246 17.28 2.40 3.61
C GLU A 246 17.07 2.48 2.09
N VAL A 247 16.05 1.80 1.55
CA VAL A 247 15.68 1.84 0.13
C VAL A 247 15.30 3.27 -0.28
N ALA A 248 14.45 3.95 0.47
CA ALA A 248 14.06 5.34 0.20
C ALA A 248 15.29 6.27 0.19
N PHE A 249 16.14 6.16 1.22
CA PHE A 249 17.36 6.98 1.33
C PHE A 249 18.34 6.75 0.18
N ASN A 250 18.60 5.49 -0.15
CA ASN A 250 19.50 5.10 -1.23
C ASN A 250 18.93 5.41 -2.63
N ALA A 251 17.61 5.54 -2.74
CA ALA A 251 16.92 6.02 -3.94
C ALA A 251 16.96 7.55 -4.08
N GLY A 252 17.45 8.28 -3.07
CA GLY A 252 17.61 9.73 -3.12
C GLY A 252 16.53 10.52 -2.38
N PHE A 253 15.60 9.86 -1.71
CA PHE A 253 14.63 10.55 -0.84
C PHE A 253 15.30 10.96 0.47
N ARG A 254 14.82 12.08 1.05
CA ARG A 254 15.28 12.58 2.33
C ARG A 254 14.16 12.67 3.36
N ASN A 255 12.95 12.34 2.93
CA ASN A 255 11.77 12.30 3.76
C ASN A 255 10.92 11.08 3.41
N ILE A 256 10.21 10.56 4.42
CA ILE A 256 9.06 9.68 4.25
C ILE A 256 7.81 10.55 4.34
N THR A 257 6.81 10.26 3.55
CA THR A 257 5.55 10.99 3.54
C THR A 257 4.51 10.23 4.36
N ILE A 258 3.85 10.92 5.28
CA ILE A 258 2.60 10.47 5.89
C ILE A 258 1.47 11.35 5.36
N PHE A 259 0.23 10.83 5.41
CA PHE A 259 -0.93 11.63 5.04
C PHE A 259 -1.85 11.78 6.25
N LYS A 260 -2.29 13.00 6.52
CA LYS A 260 -3.29 13.29 7.55
C LYS A 260 -4.38 14.15 6.95
N ASN A 261 -5.63 13.70 7.08
CA ASN A 261 -6.76 14.30 6.36
C ASN A 261 -6.47 14.41 4.84
N ARG A 262 -5.83 13.40 4.26
CA ARG A 262 -5.44 13.33 2.84
C ARG A 262 -4.40 14.41 2.41
N GLN A 263 -3.74 15.05 3.38
CA GLN A 263 -2.69 16.04 3.10
C GLN A 263 -1.31 15.47 3.43
N PRO A 264 -0.35 15.56 2.50
CA PRO A 264 0.99 15.04 2.71
C PRO A 264 1.76 15.84 3.76
N MET A 265 2.45 15.13 4.63
CA MET A 265 3.36 15.67 5.63
C MET A 265 4.70 14.94 5.52
N LEU A 266 5.79 15.67 5.44
CA LEU A 266 7.13 15.11 5.26
C LEU A 266 7.79 14.86 6.62
N ILE A 267 8.30 13.66 6.82
CA ILE A 267 9.06 13.24 7.99
C ILE A 267 10.50 12.98 7.54
N PRO A 268 11.50 13.76 8.03
CA PRO A 268 12.90 13.58 7.64
C PRO A 268 13.42 12.17 7.95
N ILE A 269 14.21 11.63 7.03
CA ILE A 269 15.04 10.43 7.25
C ILE A 269 16.36 10.93 7.88
N GLU A 270 16.59 10.60 9.15
CA GLU A 270 17.79 10.98 9.92
C GLU A 270 18.91 9.92 9.82
#